data_8cf901c82b1252bfc639781ba8ee4d8f
#
_entry.id   8cf901c82b1252bfc639781ba8ee4d8f
#
_cell.length_a   1.000
_cell.length_b   1.000
_cell.length_c   1.000
_cell.angle_alpha   90.00
_cell.angle_beta   90.00
_cell.angle_gamma   90.00
#
_symmetry.space_group_name_H-M   'P 1'
#
loop_
_entity.id
_entity.type
_entity.pdbx_description
1 polymer ?
#
loop_
_entity_poly.entity_id
_entity_poly.type
_entity_poly.pdbx_seq_one_letter_code
_entity_poly.pdbx_strand_id
1 'polypeptide(L)'
;RLLKEGKMTNIISTCCPSVNDLIEKYYPKLVPMMAPVVSPMAAHGRLIKSIYGGDVKVVFLGPCIAKKEEAIGDERVRGAVDAILTFEEITKWWSAQGIDIHQCEDQPAGNPDPGVNQLYPISGGVIQSVLAGTDEGHYYKVHIDGLKNCMELFEELEKGEIQDCFFEVNVCEGGCIKGPASDKWRQSLVRAKMDIEKQV
;
A
#
# COMPACT_ATOMS: atom_id res chain seq x y z
N ARG A 1 2.42 -9.97 14.74
CA ARG A 1 1.66 -10.18 15.98
C ARG A 1 0.30 -10.80 15.69
N LEU A 2 -0.58 -10.17 14.89
CA LEU A 2 -1.92 -10.71 14.57
C LEU A 2 -1.88 -12.14 14.04
N LEU A 3 -0.97 -12.43 13.11
CA LEU A 3 -0.79 -13.76 12.53
C LEU A 3 -0.42 -14.81 13.60
N LYS A 4 0.39 -14.43 14.60
CA LYS A 4 0.80 -15.33 15.70
C LYS A 4 -0.31 -15.56 16.72
N GLU A 5 -1.14 -14.55 16.97
CA GLU A 5 -2.23 -14.66 17.96
C GLU A 5 -3.36 -15.56 17.51
N GLY A 6 -3.58 -15.72 16.21
CA GLY A 6 -4.56 -16.64 15.64
C GLY A 6 -6.02 -16.37 16.07
N LYS A 7 -6.34 -15.12 16.45
CA LYS A 7 -7.64 -14.77 17.02
C LYS A 7 -8.71 -14.39 15.99
N MET A 8 -8.28 -14.07 14.78
CA MET A 8 -9.17 -13.68 13.70
C MET A 8 -9.40 -14.87 12.77
N THR A 9 -10.64 -15.09 12.37
CA THR A 9 -10.97 -16.16 11.42
C THR A 9 -10.28 -15.94 10.06
N ASN A 10 -10.30 -14.71 9.58
CA ASN A 10 -9.54 -14.26 8.43
C ASN A 10 -8.91 -12.89 8.73
N ILE A 11 -7.86 -12.54 8.02
CA ILE A 11 -7.21 -11.23 8.09
C ILE A 11 -7.16 -10.63 6.70
N ILE A 12 -7.73 -9.44 6.52
CA ILE A 12 -7.65 -8.65 5.30
C ILE A 12 -6.69 -7.50 5.56
N SER A 13 -5.66 -7.34 4.71
CA SER A 13 -4.72 -6.22 4.81
C SER A 13 -5.41 -4.89 4.56
N THR A 14 -5.03 -3.85 5.29
CA THR A 14 -5.58 -2.50 5.18
C THR A 14 -4.63 -1.51 4.51
N CYS A 15 -3.72 -2.00 3.69
CA CYS A 15 -2.73 -1.18 2.98
C CYS A 15 -3.34 -0.35 1.84
N CYS A 16 -4.43 -0.81 1.23
CA CYS A 16 -5.12 -0.16 0.11
C CYS A 16 -6.36 0.60 0.59
N PRO A 17 -6.37 1.95 0.58
CA PRO A 17 -7.53 2.72 1.06
C PRO A 17 -8.80 2.48 0.22
N SER A 18 -8.67 2.23 -1.08
CA SER A 18 -9.82 1.89 -1.91
C SER A 18 -10.47 0.56 -1.50
N VAL A 19 -9.68 -0.40 -1.03
CA VAL A 19 -10.19 -1.67 -0.46
C VAL A 19 -10.92 -1.38 0.85
N ASN A 20 -10.32 -0.57 1.74
CA ASN A 20 -10.93 -0.21 3.01
C ASN A 20 -12.29 0.45 2.80
N ASP A 21 -12.35 1.45 1.92
CA ASP A 21 -13.58 2.13 1.54
C ASP A 21 -14.63 1.19 0.94
N LEU A 22 -14.20 0.26 0.08
CA LEU A 22 -15.08 -0.73 -0.54
C LEU A 22 -15.72 -1.64 0.52
N ILE A 23 -14.91 -2.12 1.47
CA ILE A 23 -15.39 -2.96 2.56
C ILE A 23 -16.31 -2.17 3.48
N GLU A 24 -15.87 -1.02 3.96
CA GLU A 24 -16.65 -0.23 4.93
C GLU A 24 -18.02 0.23 4.37
N LYS A 25 -18.09 0.52 3.07
CA LYS A 25 -19.32 1.02 2.41
C LYS A 25 -20.24 -0.08 1.90
N TYR A 26 -19.69 -1.17 1.36
CA TYR A 26 -20.49 -2.16 0.62
C TYR A 26 -20.46 -3.56 1.22
N TYR A 27 -19.47 -3.89 2.06
CA TYR A 27 -19.29 -5.21 2.68
C TYR A 27 -19.04 -5.09 4.20
N PRO A 28 -19.91 -4.37 4.95
CA PRO A 28 -19.65 -4.03 6.35
C PRO A 28 -19.49 -5.25 7.27
N LYS A 29 -20.00 -6.41 6.87
CA LYS A 29 -19.79 -7.68 7.61
C LYS A 29 -18.34 -8.13 7.64
N LEU A 30 -17.51 -7.66 6.70
CA LEU A 30 -16.09 -8.00 6.62
C LEU A 30 -15.20 -7.07 7.44
N VAL A 31 -15.72 -5.95 7.97
CA VAL A 31 -14.97 -5.02 8.80
C VAL A 31 -14.25 -5.71 9.96
N PRO A 32 -14.85 -6.69 10.67
CA PRO A 32 -14.12 -7.42 11.73
C PRO A 32 -12.92 -8.24 11.24
N MET A 33 -12.83 -8.53 9.93
CA MET A 33 -11.69 -9.24 9.33
C MET A 33 -10.58 -8.29 8.87
N MET A 34 -10.82 -6.98 8.84
CA MET A 34 -9.79 -6.00 8.47
C MET A 34 -8.72 -5.93 9.55
N ALA A 35 -7.46 -5.95 9.13
CA ALA A 35 -6.33 -5.79 10.05
C ALA A 35 -6.43 -4.43 10.77
N PRO A 36 -6.41 -4.37 12.11
CA PRO A 36 -6.52 -3.12 12.87
C PRO A 36 -5.19 -2.34 12.85
N VAL A 37 -4.70 -2.05 11.65
CA VAL A 37 -3.45 -1.30 11.40
C VAL A 37 -3.70 -0.23 10.35
N VAL A 38 -2.94 0.85 10.44
CA VAL A 38 -2.96 1.90 9.43
C VAL A 38 -2.15 1.50 8.20
N SER A 39 -2.35 2.20 7.09
CA SER A 39 -1.58 1.95 5.88
C SER A 39 -0.07 2.17 6.07
N PRO A 40 0.79 1.55 5.24
CA PRO A 40 2.24 1.79 5.28
C PRO A 40 2.61 3.26 5.14
N MET A 41 1.88 4.03 4.32
CA MET A 41 2.06 5.48 4.20
C MET A 41 1.89 6.18 5.55
N ALA A 42 0.79 5.93 6.23
CA ALA A 42 0.48 6.58 7.50
C ALA A 42 1.42 6.11 8.62
N ALA A 43 1.74 4.82 8.66
CA ALA A 43 2.70 4.27 9.62
C ALA A 43 4.08 4.90 9.47
N HIS A 44 4.58 5.00 8.23
CA HIS A 44 5.88 5.60 7.93
C HIS A 44 5.89 7.11 8.22
N GLY A 45 4.83 7.84 7.86
CA GLY A 45 4.70 9.25 8.18
C GLY A 45 4.76 9.53 9.70
N ARG A 46 4.07 8.71 10.50
CA ARG A 46 4.15 8.78 11.96
C ARG A 46 5.55 8.47 12.48
N LEU A 47 6.20 7.45 11.91
CA LEU A 47 7.56 7.08 12.29
C LEU A 47 8.54 8.24 12.01
N ILE A 48 8.48 8.85 10.82
CA ILE A 48 9.29 10.02 10.49
C ILE A 48 9.09 11.15 11.52
N LYS A 49 7.84 11.51 11.80
CA LYS A 49 7.52 12.56 12.77
C LYS A 49 7.97 12.20 14.19
N SER A 50 7.97 10.93 14.56
CA SER A 50 8.46 10.50 15.87
C SER A 50 9.99 10.58 16.01
N ILE A 51 10.72 10.37 14.91
CA ILE A 51 12.19 10.41 14.89
C ILE A 51 12.71 11.84 14.77
N TYR A 52 12.14 12.63 13.86
CA TYR A 52 12.66 13.94 13.49
C TYR A 52 11.91 15.12 14.15
N GLY A 53 10.84 14.84 14.90
CA GLY A 53 10.01 15.83 15.57
C GLY A 53 8.72 16.16 14.82
N GLY A 54 7.71 16.63 15.56
CA GLY A 54 6.37 16.90 15.03
C GLY A 54 6.29 18.04 14.00
N ASP A 55 7.28 18.92 13.95
CA ASP A 55 7.33 20.06 13.02
C ASP A 55 7.78 19.67 11.61
N VAL A 56 8.33 18.46 11.44
CA VAL A 56 8.73 17.94 10.14
C VAL A 56 7.51 17.78 9.24
N LYS A 57 7.62 18.24 7.98
CA LYS A 57 6.60 18.05 6.98
C LYS A 57 6.87 16.77 6.19
N VAL A 58 5.90 15.88 6.18
CA VAL A 58 5.96 14.61 5.46
C VAL A 58 5.14 14.72 4.19
N VAL A 59 5.79 14.51 3.05
CA VAL A 59 5.14 14.47 1.73
C VAL A 59 5.21 13.06 1.19
N PHE A 60 4.07 12.49 0.85
CA PHE A 60 4.00 11.19 0.19
C PHE A 60 3.95 11.38 -1.32
N LEU A 61 4.83 10.68 -2.03
CA LEU A 61 4.84 10.61 -3.49
C LEU A 61 4.39 9.21 -3.93
N GLY A 62 3.40 9.13 -4.82
CA GLY A 62 2.96 7.83 -5.29
C GLY A 62 1.86 7.87 -6.35
N PRO A 63 1.53 6.72 -6.95
CA PRO A 63 0.59 6.64 -8.06
C PRO A 63 -0.88 6.57 -7.62
N CYS A 64 -1.17 6.69 -6.33
CA CYS A 64 -2.49 6.39 -5.77
C CYS A 64 -3.29 7.66 -5.47
N ILE A 65 -4.46 7.81 -6.11
CA ILE A 65 -5.38 8.94 -5.86
C ILE A 65 -6.10 8.76 -4.51
N ALA A 66 -6.50 7.53 -4.17
CA ALA A 66 -7.21 7.25 -2.92
C ALA A 66 -6.39 7.57 -1.66
N LYS A 67 -5.06 7.62 -1.75
CA LYS A 67 -4.20 8.08 -0.66
C LYS A 67 -4.45 9.54 -0.26
N LYS A 68 -4.92 10.38 -1.18
CA LYS A 68 -5.30 11.76 -0.87
C LYS A 68 -6.52 11.80 0.04
N GLU A 69 -7.54 10.99 -0.28
CA GLU A 69 -8.73 10.88 0.56
C GLU A 69 -8.41 10.28 1.92
N GLU A 70 -7.62 9.21 1.96
CA GLU A 70 -7.15 8.61 3.22
C GLU A 70 -6.49 9.65 4.14
N ALA A 71 -5.59 10.49 3.61
CA ALA A 71 -4.88 11.48 4.43
C ALA A 71 -5.78 12.59 4.98
N ILE A 72 -6.85 12.95 4.29
CA ILE A 72 -7.76 14.06 4.64
C ILE A 72 -8.98 13.54 5.39
N GLY A 73 -9.59 12.47 4.89
CA GLY A 73 -10.89 11.97 5.34
C GLY A 73 -10.83 10.95 6.45
N ASP A 74 -9.73 10.19 6.58
CA ASP A 74 -9.63 9.17 7.61
C ASP A 74 -9.03 9.71 8.91
N GLU A 75 -9.87 9.87 9.92
CA GLU A 75 -9.47 10.30 11.27
C GLU A 75 -8.36 9.43 11.86
N ARG A 76 -8.31 8.15 11.51
CA ARG A 76 -7.32 7.19 12.02
C ARG A 76 -5.89 7.55 11.62
N VAL A 77 -5.72 8.30 10.52
CA VAL A 77 -4.40 8.65 9.96
C VAL A 77 -4.14 10.16 9.91
N ARG A 78 -5.09 10.96 10.40
CA ARG A 78 -4.98 12.42 10.40
C ARG A 78 -3.62 12.88 10.96
N GLY A 79 -2.96 13.78 10.24
CA GLY A 79 -1.68 14.35 10.63
C GLY A 79 -0.47 13.44 10.44
N ALA A 80 -0.63 12.20 9.94
CA ALA A 80 0.50 11.34 9.64
C ALA A 80 1.33 11.86 8.46
N VAL A 81 0.65 12.40 7.44
CA VAL A 81 1.26 12.97 6.23
C VAL A 81 0.68 14.36 6.01
N ASP A 82 1.49 15.32 5.59
CA ASP A 82 1.09 16.72 5.42
C ASP A 82 0.64 17.03 3.98
N ALA A 83 1.18 16.32 2.99
CA ALA A 83 0.77 16.45 1.60
C ALA A 83 0.95 15.12 0.84
N ILE A 84 0.14 14.94 -0.20
CA ILE A 84 0.24 13.82 -1.12
C ILE A 84 0.30 14.36 -2.54
N LEU A 85 1.33 13.97 -3.25
CA LEU A 85 1.53 14.28 -4.67
C LEU A 85 1.55 12.98 -5.47
N THR A 86 0.82 12.97 -6.56
CA THR A 86 0.94 11.88 -7.53
C THR A 86 2.19 12.05 -8.38
N PHE A 87 2.65 10.97 -9.01
CA PHE A 87 3.79 11.07 -9.94
C PHE A 87 3.50 12.04 -11.09
N GLU A 88 2.26 12.09 -11.56
CA GLU A 88 1.86 13.04 -12.58
C GLU A 88 1.94 14.51 -12.10
N GLU A 89 1.53 14.78 -10.86
CA GLU A 89 1.59 16.13 -10.28
C GLU A 89 3.02 16.59 -10.04
N ILE A 90 3.88 15.73 -9.48
CA ILE A 90 5.28 16.10 -9.24
C ILE A 90 6.04 16.28 -10.55
N THR A 91 5.81 15.47 -11.55
CA THR A 91 6.43 15.60 -12.87
C THR A 91 6.04 16.93 -13.54
N LYS A 92 4.75 17.31 -13.48
CA LYS A 92 4.28 18.61 -13.97
C LYS A 92 4.95 19.77 -13.24
N TRP A 93 5.09 19.65 -11.92
CA TRP A 93 5.73 20.68 -11.11
C TRP A 93 7.22 20.83 -11.46
N TRP A 94 7.97 19.73 -11.56
CA TRP A 94 9.37 19.77 -11.99
C TRP A 94 9.53 20.40 -13.36
N SER A 95 8.71 20.01 -14.34
CA SER A 95 8.72 20.63 -15.68
C SER A 95 8.46 22.12 -15.64
N ALA A 96 7.52 22.58 -14.80
CA ALA A 96 7.23 24.00 -14.63
C ALA A 96 8.38 24.80 -13.98
N GLN A 97 9.23 24.12 -13.21
CA GLN A 97 10.45 24.69 -12.60
C GLN A 97 11.69 24.52 -13.48
N GLY A 98 11.56 23.97 -14.69
CA GLY A 98 12.68 23.72 -15.60
C GLY A 98 13.59 22.57 -15.12
N ILE A 99 13.13 21.72 -14.24
CA ILE A 99 13.87 20.55 -13.73
C ILE A 99 13.59 19.36 -14.65
N ASP A 100 14.65 18.83 -15.27
CA ASP A 100 14.62 17.57 -16.00
C ASP A 100 15.28 16.48 -15.16
N ILE A 101 14.47 15.56 -14.66
CA ILE A 101 14.94 14.48 -13.79
C ILE A 101 15.96 13.54 -14.48
N HIS A 102 15.90 13.44 -15.82
CA HIS A 102 16.85 12.62 -16.58
C HIS A 102 18.26 13.22 -16.66
N GLN A 103 18.40 14.49 -16.30
CA GLN A 103 19.69 15.18 -16.21
C GLN A 103 20.20 15.27 -14.77
N CYS A 104 19.43 14.79 -13.80
CA CYS A 104 19.87 14.74 -12.41
C CYS A 104 20.80 13.54 -12.20
N GLU A 105 21.82 13.72 -11.36
CA GLU A 105 22.67 12.61 -10.94
C GLU A 105 21.87 11.68 -10.01
N ASP A 106 22.02 10.38 -10.22
CA ASP A 106 21.49 9.39 -9.30
C ASP A 106 22.20 9.51 -7.94
N GLN A 107 21.41 9.74 -6.91
CA GLN A 107 21.88 9.72 -5.52
C GLN A 107 21.29 8.52 -4.80
N PRO A 108 22.07 7.81 -3.97
CA PRO A 108 21.50 6.75 -3.15
C PRO A 108 20.41 7.35 -2.24
N ALA A 109 19.26 6.70 -2.19
CA ALA A 109 18.21 7.08 -1.25
C ALA A 109 18.80 7.12 0.16
N GLY A 110 18.78 8.30 0.79
CA GLY A 110 19.47 8.54 2.05
C GLY A 110 18.82 7.84 3.24
N ASN A 111 19.02 6.53 3.35
CA ASN A 111 18.81 5.73 4.55
C ASN A 111 17.58 4.89 4.78
N PRO A 112 17.76 3.94 5.67
CA PRO A 112 18.54 2.73 5.49
C PRO A 112 17.93 1.91 4.38
N ASP A 113 18.68 0.92 3.87
CA ASP A 113 18.16 -0.04 2.89
C ASP A 113 16.76 -0.52 3.32
N PRO A 114 15.68 -0.22 2.57
CA PRO A 114 14.34 -0.64 2.93
C PRO A 114 14.13 -2.15 2.76
N GLY A 115 15.09 -2.86 2.15
CA GLY A 115 15.04 -4.30 1.94
C GLY A 115 13.74 -4.74 1.30
N VAL A 116 13.16 -5.84 1.79
CA VAL A 116 11.90 -6.40 1.27
C VAL A 116 10.70 -5.44 1.32
N ASN A 117 10.78 -4.34 2.07
CA ASN A 117 9.71 -3.34 2.09
C ASN A 117 9.57 -2.57 0.76
N GLN A 118 10.57 -2.63 -0.10
CA GLN A 118 10.49 -2.12 -1.48
C GLN A 118 9.42 -2.86 -2.31
N LEU A 119 9.02 -4.05 -1.89
CA LEU A 119 8.00 -4.85 -2.57
C LEU A 119 6.56 -4.38 -2.32
N TYR A 120 6.30 -3.49 -1.35
CA TYR A 120 4.94 -2.99 -1.09
C TYR A 120 4.14 -2.54 -2.32
N PRO A 121 4.73 -1.92 -3.35
CA PRO A 121 3.98 -1.46 -4.51
C PRO A 121 3.47 -2.56 -5.44
N ILE A 122 4.00 -3.77 -5.35
CA ILE A 122 3.59 -4.91 -6.19
C ILE A 122 2.62 -5.82 -5.44
N SER A 123 1.75 -6.49 -6.19
CA SER A 123 0.81 -7.47 -5.63
C SER A 123 1.58 -8.65 -5.02
N GLY A 124 1.25 -9.01 -3.79
CA GLY A 124 1.96 -10.00 -2.98
C GLY A 124 3.14 -9.45 -2.16
N GLY A 125 3.50 -8.17 -2.36
CA GLY A 125 4.66 -7.57 -1.71
C GLY A 125 4.47 -7.29 -0.22
N VAL A 126 3.25 -7.00 0.21
CA VAL A 126 2.93 -6.85 1.64
C VAL A 126 3.07 -8.20 2.36
N ILE A 127 2.56 -9.27 1.77
CA ILE A 127 2.72 -10.63 2.32
C ILE A 127 4.21 -10.96 2.46
N GLN A 128 5.01 -10.76 1.42
CA GLN A 128 6.44 -11.03 1.45
C GLN A 128 7.15 -10.23 2.55
N SER A 129 6.84 -8.93 2.67
CA SER A 129 7.43 -8.06 3.69
C SER A 129 7.05 -8.46 5.12
N VAL A 130 5.80 -8.86 5.33
CA VAL A 130 5.32 -9.32 6.64
C VAL A 130 5.98 -10.64 7.03
N LEU A 131 6.17 -11.55 6.07
CA LEU A 131 6.75 -12.87 6.32
C LEU A 131 8.26 -12.84 6.55
N ALA A 132 8.98 -11.90 5.94
CA ALA A 132 10.43 -11.77 6.11
C ALA A 132 10.88 -11.57 7.56
N GLY A 133 10.00 -11.08 8.44
CA GLY A 133 10.30 -10.83 9.85
C GLY A 133 9.52 -11.69 10.86
N THR A 134 8.70 -12.66 10.40
CA THR A 134 7.79 -13.38 11.31
C THR A 134 7.66 -14.85 10.94
N ASP A 135 7.39 -15.70 11.95
CA ASP A 135 6.88 -17.05 11.71
C ASP A 135 5.55 -16.95 10.95
N GLU A 136 5.35 -17.87 10.03
CA GLU A 136 4.25 -17.83 9.07
C GLU A 136 2.85 -17.97 9.70
N GLY A 137 2.73 -18.42 10.95
CA GLY A 137 1.44 -18.72 11.54
C GLY A 137 0.67 -19.79 10.75
N HIS A 138 -0.58 -20.06 11.13
CA HIS A 138 -1.41 -21.07 10.46
C HIS A 138 -2.18 -20.53 9.24
N TYR A 139 -2.21 -19.20 9.04
CA TYR A 139 -2.98 -18.60 7.95
C TYR A 139 -2.42 -18.93 6.56
N TYR A 140 -3.30 -19.34 5.66
CA TYR A 140 -3.00 -19.44 4.24
C TYR A 140 -2.91 -18.03 3.62
N LYS A 141 -1.88 -17.76 2.84
CA LYS A 141 -1.57 -16.43 2.31
C LYS A 141 -2.08 -16.32 0.87
N VAL A 142 -2.94 -15.34 0.63
CA VAL A 142 -3.53 -15.09 -0.68
C VAL A 142 -3.39 -13.61 -1.02
N HIS A 143 -2.89 -13.30 -2.20
CA HIS A 143 -2.97 -11.95 -2.74
C HIS A 143 -4.01 -11.89 -3.86
N ILE A 144 -4.83 -10.85 -3.83
CA ILE A 144 -5.90 -10.59 -4.81
C ILE A 144 -5.75 -9.16 -5.28
N ASP A 145 -5.79 -8.95 -6.59
CA ASP A 145 -5.79 -7.63 -7.19
C ASP A 145 -6.83 -7.49 -8.30
N GLY A 146 -7.17 -6.22 -8.61
CA GLY A 146 -8.26 -5.90 -9.52
C GLY A 146 -9.61 -5.80 -8.82
N LEU A 147 -10.38 -4.75 -9.14
CA LEU A 147 -11.65 -4.45 -8.48
C LEU A 147 -12.64 -5.63 -8.54
N LYS A 148 -12.77 -6.25 -9.72
CA LYS A 148 -13.68 -7.38 -9.91
C LYS A 148 -13.32 -8.55 -9.02
N ASN A 149 -12.05 -8.93 -8.97
CA ASN A 149 -11.55 -10.03 -8.16
C ASN A 149 -11.72 -9.73 -6.66
N CYS A 150 -11.53 -8.47 -6.25
CA CYS A 150 -11.78 -8.05 -4.86
C CYS A 150 -13.25 -8.26 -4.48
N MET A 151 -14.19 -7.86 -5.35
CA MET A 151 -15.62 -8.03 -5.09
C MET A 151 -16.02 -9.51 -5.03
N GLU A 152 -15.51 -10.33 -5.95
CA GLU A 152 -15.73 -11.79 -5.92
C GLU A 152 -15.21 -12.40 -4.62
N LEU A 153 -14.01 -12.03 -4.18
CA LEU A 153 -13.47 -12.46 -2.89
C LEU A 153 -14.38 -12.06 -1.72
N PHE A 154 -14.88 -10.81 -1.70
CA PHE A 154 -15.70 -10.32 -0.61
C PHE A 154 -17.06 -11.03 -0.55
N GLU A 155 -17.66 -11.34 -1.68
CA GLU A 155 -18.88 -12.14 -1.76
C GLU A 155 -18.67 -13.57 -1.21
N GLU A 156 -17.50 -14.19 -1.51
CA GLU A 156 -17.15 -15.51 -0.96
C GLU A 156 -16.90 -15.46 0.55
N LEU A 157 -16.22 -14.41 1.03
CA LEU A 157 -15.99 -14.24 2.46
C LEU A 157 -17.29 -14.01 3.26
N GLU A 158 -18.27 -13.30 2.69
CA GLU A 158 -19.58 -13.12 3.31
C GLU A 158 -20.39 -14.42 3.44
N LYS A 159 -20.12 -15.43 2.61
CA LYS A 159 -20.71 -16.77 2.74
C LYS A 159 -20.17 -17.54 3.95
N GLY A 160 -18.98 -17.16 4.45
CA GLY A 160 -18.36 -17.73 5.64
C GLY A 160 -17.67 -19.08 5.44
N GLU A 161 -17.50 -19.51 4.19
CA GLU A 161 -16.90 -20.81 3.85
C GLU A 161 -15.36 -20.78 3.85
N ILE A 162 -14.75 -19.59 3.73
CA ILE A 162 -13.30 -19.39 3.71
C ILE A 162 -12.82 -19.00 5.11
N GLN A 163 -11.84 -19.74 5.64
CA GLN A 163 -11.29 -19.53 6.98
C GLN A 163 -9.75 -19.65 6.96
N ASP A 164 -9.12 -19.15 8.02
CA ASP A 164 -7.69 -19.23 8.26
C ASP A 164 -6.84 -18.68 7.11
N CYS A 165 -7.29 -17.56 6.53
CA CYS A 165 -6.58 -16.88 5.44
C CYS A 165 -6.10 -15.49 5.84
N PHE A 166 -4.91 -15.14 5.34
CA PHE A 166 -4.41 -13.78 5.31
C PHE A 166 -4.43 -13.26 3.87
N PHE A 167 -5.28 -12.28 3.64
CA PHE A 167 -5.47 -11.68 2.32
C PHE A 167 -4.73 -10.36 2.19
N GLU A 168 -3.86 -10.27 1.20
CA GLU A 168 -3.41 -9.00 0.66
C GLU A 168 -4.32 -8.62 -0.50
N VAL A 169 -5.01 -7.48 -0.38
CA VAL A 169 -6.04 -7.06 -1.35
C VAL A 169 -5.71 -5.68 -1.91
N ASN A 170 -5.71 -5.56 -3.23
CA ASN A 170 -5.43 -4.31 -3.94
C ASN A 170 -6.47 -4.09 -5.06
N VAL A 171 -7.05 -2.88 -5.15
CA VAL A 171 -8.00 -2.56 -6.24
C VAL A 171 -7.30 -2.45 -7.59
N CYS A 172 -6.05 -2.01 -7.63
CA CYS A 172 -5.27 -1.87 -8.87
C CYS A 172 -4.67 -3.21 -9.29
N GLU A 173 -4.88 -3.64 -10.54
CA GLU A 173 -4.28 -4.84 -11.12
C GLU A 173 -2.75 -4.75 -11.10
N GLY A 174 -2.09 -5.75 -10.53
CA GLY A 174 -0.63 -5.79 -10.35
C GLY A 174 -0.10 -4.98 -9.17
N GLY A 175 -0.98 -4.36 -8.38
CA GLY A 175 -0.62 -3.54 -7.22
C GLY A 175 -0.48 -2.05 -7.54
N CYS A 176 0.08 -1.30 -6.60
CA CYS A 176 0.17 0.16 -6.68
C CYS A 176 1.00 0.69 -7.85
N ILE A 177 1.96 -0.10 -8.36
CA ILE A 177 2.77 0.30 -9.53
C ILE A 177 1.95 0.58 -10.78
N LYS A 178 0.72 0.08 -10.85
CA LYS A 178 -0.27 0.34 -11.89
C LYS A 178 -1.41 1.23 -11.42
N GLY A 179 -1.20 1.96 -10.35
CA GLY A 179 -2.16 2.93 -9.83
C GLY A 179 -2.55 3.98 -10.88
N PRO A 180 -3.72 4.63 -10.73
CA PRO A 180 -4.32 5.48 -11.77
C PRO A 180 -3.49 6.73 -12.11
N ALA A 181 -2.63 7.16 -11.20
CA ALA A 181 -1.71 8.28 -11.39
C ALA A 181 -0.24 7.85 -11.44
N SER A 182 0.00 6.57 -11.74
CA SER A 182 1.30 6.12 -12.23
C SER A 182 1.52 6.80 -13.57
N ASP A 183 2.62 7.49 -13.71
CA ASP A 183 2.94 8.21 -14.92
C ASP A 183 2.74 7.29 -16.14
N LYS A 184 2.36 7.90 -17.26
CA LYS A 184 2.15 7.27 -18.57
C LYS A 184 3.43 6.61 -19.14
N TRP A 185 4.49 6.50 -18.34
CA TRP A 185 5.67 5.70 -18.64
C TRP A 185 5.24 4.24 -18.82
N ARG A 186 5.01 3.90 -20.06
CA ARG A 186 4.34 2.69 -20.56
C ARG A 186 5.16 1.42 -20.39
N GLN A 187 5.76 1.22 -19.23
CA GLN A 187 6.31 -0.09 -18.93
C GLN A 187 5.16 -1.09 -18.81
N SER A 188 5.36 -2.27 -19.37
CA SER A 188 4.46 -3.40 -19.09
C SER A 188 4.50 -3.69 -17.58
N LEU A 189 3.40 -4.24 -17.05
CA LEU A 189 3.36 -4.67 -15.64
C LEU A 189 4.53 -5.59 -15.29
N VAL A 190 4.85 -6.52 -16.18
CA VAL A 190 5.95 -7.48 -16.00
C VAL A 190 7.29 -6.75 -15.81
N ARG A 191 7.58 -5.77 -16.67
CA ARG A 191 8.84 -5.03 -16.59
C ARG A 191 8.92 -4.19 -15.33
N ALA A 192 7.86 -3.46 -15.00
CA ALA A 192 7.79 -2.64 -13.78
C ALA A 192 7.96 -3.50 -12.51
N LYS A 193 7.35 -4.69 -12.47
CA LYS A 193 7.52 -5.64 -11.38
C LYS A 193 8.96 -6.12 -11.27
N MET A 194 9.57 -6.56 -12.39
CA MET A 194 10.96 -7.00 -12.42
C MET A 194 11.95 -5.92 -11.97
N ASP A 195 11.70 -4.66 -12.34
CA ASP A 195 12.58 -3.55 -11.96
C ASP A 195 12.53 -3.27 -10.46
N ILE A 196 11.38 -3.44 -9.81
CA ILE A 196 11.26 -3.36 -8.35
C ILE A 196 11.93 -4.56 -7.67
N GLU A 197 11.66 -5.78 -8.13
CA GLU A 197 12.21 -7.00 -7.54
C GLU A 197 13.75 -7.07 -7.61
N LYS A 198 14.38 -6.43 -8.59
CA LYS A 198 15.84 -6.34 -8.69
C LYS A 198 16.49 -5.39 -7.68
N GLN A 199 15.71 -4.56 -7.00
CA GLN A 199 16.23 -3.60 -6.02
C GLN A 199 16.25 -4.18 -4.60
N VAL A 200 15.69 -5.36 -4.40
CA VAL A 200 15.65 -6.11 -3.15
C VAL A 200 16.74 -7.16 -3.13
#